data_5f49397a0f8db1cedff29a1dc8b6b1eb
#
_entry.id   5f49397a0f8db1cedff29a1dc8b6b1eb
#
_cell.length_a   1.000
_cell.length_b   1.000
_cell.length_c   1.000
_cell.angle_alpha   90.00
_cell.angle_beta   90.00
_cell.angle_gamma   90.00
#
_symmetry.space_group_name_H-M   'P 1'
#
loop_
_entity.id
_entity.type
_entity.pdbx_description
1 polymer ?
#
loop_
_entity_poly.entity_id
_entity_poly.type
_entity_poly.pdbx_seq_one_letter_code
_entity_poly.pdbx_strand_id
1 'polypeptide(L)'
;MNIGSICTRDVVTVDQDMSLQEVAQNMRDKHVGSVVVIGNSLQGTSVLGVVTDRDLALQILTHTPNGTSVTIGSLCSGRLVAIPLDASISDAVLAMESEGVRRLLVTGDQKELVGLVSLDDLLEAWATDMSRLAQSLKKARAREIRASLSPLTYAGVPLTLPNEALLPSWQASLQAA
;
A
#
# COMPACT_ATOMS: atom_id res chain seq x y z
N MET A 1 -1.31 10.21 8.83
CA MET A 1 -1.66 9.89 7.42
C MET A 1 -3.10 9.44 7.42
N ASN A 2 -3.96 9.95 6.53
CA ASN A 2 -5.36 9.54 6.38
C ASN A 2 -5.55 8.76 5.08
N ILE A 3 -6.68 8.06 4.96
CA ILE A 3 -6.99 7.20 3.82
C ILE A 3 -7.06 7.98 2.51
N GLY A 4 -7.58 9.20 2.55
CA GLY A 4 -7.65 10.05 1.35
C GLY A 4 -6.32 10.45 0.73
N SER A 5 -5.21 10.33 1.49
CA SER A 5 -3.85 10.60 0.99
C SER A 5 -3.19 9.39 0.30
N ILE A 6 -3.78 8.19 0.43
CA ILE A 6 -3.21 6.93 -0.07
C ILE A 6 -4.15 6.15 -0.99
N CYS A 7 -5.45 6.46 -1.00
CA CYS A 7 -6.42 5.75 -1.85
C CYS A 7 -6.19 6.06 -3.33
N THR A 8 -6.48 5.07 -4.17
CA THR A 8 -6.55 5.23 -5.62
C THR A 8 -7.84 5.95 -6.00
N ARG A 9 -7.75 7.10 -6.65
CA ARG A 9 -8.91 7.93 -7.06
C ARG A 9 -9.44 7.56 -8.44
N ASP A 10 -8.55 7.13 -9.35
CA ASP A 10 -8.93 6.64 -10.69
C ASP A 10 -9.50 5.22 -10.61
N VAL A 11 -10.71 5.12 -10.05
CA VAL A 11 -11.39 3.84 -9.89
C VAL A 11 -12.02 3.42 -11.22
N VAL A 12 -11.67 2.23 -11.69
CA VAL A 12 -12.30 1.64 -12.87
C VAL A 12 -13.69 1.17 -12.51
N THR A 13 -14.70 1.76 -13.13
CA THR A 13 -16.10 1.36 -12.97
C THR A 13 -16.59 0.58 -14.18
N VAL A 14 -17.50 -0.37 -13.96
CA VAL A 14 -18.16 -1.18 -15.01
C VAL A 14 -19.65 -1.26 -14.73
N ASP A 15 -20.46 -1.33 -15.78
CA ASP A 15 -21.91 -1.48 -15.65
C ASP A 15 -22.27 -2.90 -15.22
N GLN A 16 -23.29 -3.06 -14.38
CA GLN A 16 -23.77 -4.35 -13.87
C GLN A 16 -24.16 -5.36 -14.95
N ASP A 17 -24.56 -4.87 -16.13
CA ASP A 17 -25.02 -5.71 -17.23
C ASP A 17 -23.91 -6.20 -18.16
N MET A 18 -22.67 -5.75 -17.93
CA MET A 18 -21.50 -6.22 -18.68
C MET A 18 -21.26 -7.71 -18.43
N SER A 19 -20.82 -8.41 -19.47
CA SER A 19 -20.40 -9.81 -19.39
C SER A 19 -19.09 -9.93 -18.61
N LEU A 20 -18.84 -11.10 -18.01
CA LEU A 20 -17.57 -11.38 -17.31
C LEU A 20 -16.36 -11.23 -18.23
N GLN A 21 -16.52 -11.55 -19.51
CA GLN A 21 -15.46 -11.48 -20.50
C GLN A 21 -15.08 -10.02 -20.81
N GLU A 22 -16.06 -9.15 -21.00
CA GLU A 22 -15.83 -7.70 -21.20
C GLU A 22 -15.16 -7.07 -19.98
N VAL A 23 -15.58 -7.46 -18.77
CA VAL A 23 -14.96 -6.97 -17.53
C VAL A 23 -13.52 -7.46 -17.40
N ALA A 24 -13.24 -8.75 -17.72
CA ALA A 24 -11.88 -9.28 -17.72
C ALA A 24 -10.99 -8.56 -18.75
N GLN A 25 -11.54 -8.22 -19.93
CA GLN A 25 -10.81 -7.43 -20.93
C GLN A 25 -10.52 -6.01 -20.41
N ASN A 26 -11.49 -5.34 -19.76
CA ASN A 26 -11.29 -4.04 -19.14
C ASN A 26 -10.18 -4.06 -18.08
N MET A 27 -10.17 -5.09 -17.20
CA MET A 27 -9.12 -5.26 -16.19
C MET A 27 -7.74 -5.40 -16.84
N ARG A 28 -7.64 -6.18 -17.91
CA ARG A 28 -6.39 -6.38 -18.66
C ARG A 28 -5.90 -5.08 -19.28
N ASP A 29 -6.77 -4.38 -20.00
CA ASP A 29 -6.41 -3.17 -20.76
C ASP A 29 -6.02 -2.02 -19.85
N LYS A 30 -6.64 -1.94 -18.67
CA LYS A 30 -6.37 -0.92 -17.65
C LYS A 30 -5.35 -1.35 -16.61
N HIS A 31 -4.82 -2.58 -16.69
CA HIS A 31 -3.86 -3.15 -15.75
C HIS A 31 -4.33 -3.10 -14.28
N VAL A 32 -5.60 -3.39 -14.02
CA VAL A 32 -6.18 -3.40 -12.68
C VAL A 32 -6.69 -4.78 -12.29
N GLY A 33 -6.51 -5.16 -11.03
CA GLY A 33 -7.00 -6.43 -10.47
C GLY A 33 -8.37 -6.34 -9.81
N SER A 34 -9.05 -5.18 -9.89
CA SER A 34 -10.40 -5.00 -9.37
C SER A 34 -11.13 -3.87 -10.07
N VAL A 35 -12.46 -3.98 -10.12
CA VAL A 35 -13.36 -2.96 -10.67
C VAL A 35 -14.50 -2.70 -9.70
N VAL A 36 -15.05 -1.51 -9.73
CA VAL A 36 -16.28 -1.16 -9.02
C VAL A 36 -17.44 -1.35 -9.97
N VAL A 37 -18.40 -2.18 -9.58
CA VAL A 37 -19.62 -2.42 -10.36
C VAL A 37 -20.65 -1.38 -9.98
N ILE A 38 -21.20 -0.73 -11.00
CA ILE A 38 -22.25 0.28 -10.83
C ILE A 38 -23.54 -0.19 -11.49
N GLY A 39 -24.65 0.17 -10.85
CA GLY A 39 -25.98 -0.01 -11.42
C GLY A 39 -26.65 1.34 -11.64
N ASN A 40 -27.38 1.44 -12.73
CA ASN A 40 -28.15 2.62 -13.09
C ASN A 40 -29.61 2.39 -12.74
N SER A 41 -30.18 3.29 -11.95
CA SER A 41 -31.60 3.29 -11.59
C SER A 41 -32.24 4.64 -11.89
N LEU A 42 -33.55 4.74 -11.80
CA LEU A 42 -34.28 6.00 -11.94
C LEU A 42 -33.88 7.06 -10.88
N GLN A 43 -33.23 6.62 -9.80
CA GLN A 43 -32.74 7.48 -8.72
C GLN A 43 -31.27 7.88 -8.89
N GLY A 44 -30.60 7.41 -9.96
CA GLY A 44 -29.18 7.68 -10.25
C GLY A 44 -28.31 6.44 -10.27
N THR A 45 -27.02 6.66 -10.43
CA THR A 45 -25.99 5.61 -10.42
C THR A 45 -25.62 5.23 -8.98
N SER A 46 -25.64 3.95 -8.68
CA SER A 46 -25.26 3.41 -7.37
C SER A 46 -24.14 2.38 -7.50
N VAL A 47 -23.29 2.28 -6.48
CA VAL A 47 -22.27 1.24 -6.37
C VAL A 47 -22.96 -0.04 -5.89
N LEU A 48 -22.73 -1.15 -6.62
CA LEU A 48 -23.30 -2.47 -6.30
C LEU A 48 -22.31 -3.40 -5.64
N GLY A 49 -21.02 -3.28 -5.99
CA GLY A 49 -19.98 -4.15 -5.47
C GLY A 49 -18.59 -3.80 -5.97
N VAL A 50 -17.61 -4.49 -5.40
CA VAL A 50 -16.23 -4.55 -5.90
C VAL A 50 -15.98 -5.99 -6.33
N VAL A 51 -15.58 -6.19 -7.58
CA VAL A 51 -15.25 -7.51 -8.14
C VAL A 51 -13.77 -7.55 -8.49
N THR A 52 -13.13 -8.66 -8.17
CA THR A 52 -11.71 -8.88 -8.43
C THR A 52 -11.51 -9.90 -9.56
N ASP A 53 -10.30 -9.93 -10.12
CA ASP A 53 -9.84 -10.93 -11.07
C ASP A 53 -10.00 -12.37 -10.52
N ARG A 54 -9.79 -12.55 -9.21
CA ARG A 54 -10.02 -13.83 -8.53
C ARG A 54 -11.49 -14.24 -8.57
N ASP A 55 -12.42 -13.30 -8.33
CA ASP A 55 -13.86 -13.59 -8.35
C ASP A 55 -14.30 -14.01 -9.75
N LEU A 56 -13.78 -13.32 -10.78
CA LEU A 56 -14.00 -13.71 -12.18
C LEU A 56 -13.45 -15.10 -12.48
N ALA A 57 -12.23 -15.40 -12.05
CA ALA A 57 -11.61 -16.71 -12.29
C ALA A 57 -12.39 -17.83 -11.60
N LEU A 58 -12.81 -17.65 -10.35
CA LEU A 58 -13.61 -18.62 -9.62
C LEU A 58 -14.96 -18.84 -10.27
N GLN A 59 -15.63 -17.76 -10.69
CA GLN A 59 -16.93 -17.85 -11.37
C GLN A 59 -16.83 -18.65 -12.67
N ILE A 60 -15.83 -18.38 -13.50
CA ILE A 60 -15.62 -19.10 -14.77
C ILE A 60 -15.30 -20.57 -14.53
N LEU A 61 -14.49 -20.89 -13.52
CA LEU A 61 -14.07 -22.25 -13.22
C LEU A 61 -15.15 -23.10 -12.54
N THR A 62 -16.06 -22.48 -11.80
CA THR A 62 -17.10 -23.19 -11.03
C THR A 62 -18.44 -23.29 -11.74
N HIS A 63 -18.69 -22.44 -12.76
CA HIS A 63 -19.93 -22.49 -13.52
C HIS A 63 -19.77 -23.35 -14.77
N THR A 64 -20.58 -24.40 -14.83
CA THR A 64 -20.80 -25.16 -16.08
C THR A 64 -21.66 -24.30 -17.00
N PRO A 65 -21.32 -24.15 -18.29
CA PRO A 65 -22.08 -23.31 -19.21
C PRO A 65 -23.44 -23.91 -19.50
N ASN A 66 -24.44 -23.54 -18.74
CA ASN A 66 -25.85 -23.88 -19.04
C ASN A 66 -26.52 -22.84 -19.95
N GLY A 67 -25.75 -22.14 -20.80
CA GLY A 67 -26.29 -21.26 -21.83
C GLY A 67 -26.84 -19.91 -21.38
N THR A 68 -26.85 -19.62 -20.08
CA THR A 68 -27.19 -18.29 -19.52
C THR A 68 -25.95 -17.43 -19.43
N SER A 69 -25.95 -16.28 -20.09
CA SER A 69 -24.89 -15.28 -19.94
C SER A 69 -24.92 -14.71 -18.51
N VAL A 70 -23.86 -14.96 -17.75
CA VAL A 70 -23.69 -14.39 -16.40
C VAL A 70 -23.19 -12.96 -16.54
N THR A 71 -23.90 -12.01 -15.94
CA THR A 71 -23.45 -10.60 -15.87
C THR A 71 -22.64 -10.35 -14.63
N ILE A 72 -21.79 -9.28 -14.65
CA ILE A 72 -20.94 -8.93 -13.54
C ILE A 72 -21.76 -8.54 -12.28
N GLY A 73 -22.93 -7.96 -12.47
CA GLY A 73 -23.82 -7.60 -11.38
C GLY A 73 -24.24 -8.79 -10.53
N SER A 74 -24.35 -9.99 -11.14
CA SER A 74 -24.71 -11.22 -10.41
C SER A 74 -23.62 -11.72 -9.46
N LEU A 75 -22.37 -11.23 -9.60
CA LEU A 75 -21.26 -11.54 -8.71
C LEU A 75 -21.22 -10.61 -7.50
N CYS A 76 -21.97 -9.51 -7.53
CA CYS A 76 -21.99 -8.56 -6.43
C CYS A 76 -22.76 -9.16 -5.25
N SER A 77 -22.09 -9.43 -4.15
CA SER A 77 -22.65 -10.04 -2.94
C SER A 77 -23.55 -9.12 -2.11
N GLY A 78 -23.75 -7.89 -2.58
CA GLY A 78 -24.60 -6.89 -1.91
C GLY A 78 -24.00 -6.27 -0.65
N ARG A 79 -22.82 -6.69 -0.19
CA ARG A 79 -22.14 -6.12 0.95
C ARG A 79 -21.02 -5.17 0.51
N LEU A 80 -21.27 -3.89 0.70
CA LEU A 80 -20.31 -2.83 0.46
C LEU A 80 -19.65 -2.43 1.77
N VAL A 81 -18.34 -2.47 1.83
CA VAL A 81 -17.59 -1.95 2.97
C VAL A 81 -16.90 -0.67 2.53
N ALA A 82 -17.24 0.41 3.19
CA ALA A 82 -16.73 1.74 2.90
C ALA A 82 -16.13 2.40 4.14
N ILE A 83 -15.20 3.31 3.89
CA ILE A 83 -14.52 4.08 4.93
C ILE A 83 -14.47 5.55 4.51
N PRO A 84 -14.62 6.50 5.45
CA PRO A 84 -14.48 7.92 5.15
C PRO A 84 -13.07 8.30 4.70
N LEU A 85 -12.97 9.32 3.87
CA LEU A 85 -11.72 9.87 3.33
C LEU A 85 -10.73 10.32 4.44
N ASP A 86 -11.24 10.82 5.55
CA ASP A 86 -10.48 11.34 6.69
C ASP A 86 -10.09 10.27 7.72
N ALA A 87 -10.59 9.03 7.56
CA ALA A 87 -10.26 7.91 8.44
C ALA A 87 -8.75 7.62 8.48
N SER A 88 -8.30 7.04 9.59
CA SER A 88 -6.90 6.64 9.75
C SER A 88 -6.60 5.30 9.08
N ILE A 89 -5.31 5.00 8.87
CA ILE A 89 -4.86 3.68 8.41
C ILE A 89 -5.31 2.58 9.39
N SER A 90 -5.27 2.85 10.70
CA SER A 90 -5.70 1.89 11.71
C SER A 90 -7.18 1.55 11.61
N ASP A 91 -8.03 2.55 11.34
CA ASP A 91 -9.46 2.31 11.12
C ASP A 91 -9.71 1.44 9.88
N ALA A 92 -8.95 1.67 8.81
CA ALA A 92 -9.03 0.85 7.60
C ALA A 92 -8.61 -0.61 7.86
N VAL A 93 -7.53 -0.83 8.61
CA VAL A 93 -7.09 -2.19 9.00
C VAL A 93 -8.17 -2.89 9.82
N LEU A 94 -8.73 -2.23 10.82
CA LEU A 94 -9.81 -2.78 11.64
C LEU A 94 -11.05 -3.10 10.80
N ALA A 95 -11.43 -2.22 9.89
CA ALA A 95 -12.56 -2.46 8.98
C ALA A 95 -12.30 -3.66 8.05
N MET A 96 -11.09 -3.78 7.48
CA MET A 96 -10.70 -4.92 6.64
C MET A 96 -10.73 -6.24 7.43
N GLU A 97 -10.22 -6.23 8.67
CA GLU A 97 -10.18 -7.39 9.55
C GLU A 97 -11.60 -7.83 9.95
N SER A 98 -12.42 -6.91 10.46
CA SER A 98 -13.77 -7.21 10.95
C SER A 98 -14.70 -7.72 9.85
N GLU A 99 -14.55 -7.20 8.62
CA GLU A 99 -15.38 -7.55 7.48
C GLU A 99 -14.81 -8.68 6.62
N GLY A 100 -13.57 -9.10 6.88
CA GLY A 100 -12.88 -10.14 6.13
C GLY A 100 -12.58 -9.75 4.68
N VAL A 101 -12.38 -8.44 4.40
CA VAL A 101 -12.11 -7.90 3.08
C VAL A 101 -10.70 -7.33 2.99
N ARG A 102 -10.17 -7.23 1.77
CA ARG A 102 -8.84 -6.64 1.52
C ARG A 102 -8.91 -5.33 0.74
N ARG A 103 -10.11 -4.82 0.51
CA ARG A 103 -10.37 -3.55 -0.19
C ARG A 103 -11.55 -2.86 0.44
N LEU A 104 -11.49 -1.54 0.53
CA LEU A 104 -12.56 -0.69 1.03
C LEU A 104 -12.84 0.39 0.00
N LEU A 105 -14.12 0.69 -0.19
CA LEU A 105 -14.55 1.89 -0.89
C LEU A 105 -14.22 3.10 -0.03
N VAL A 106 -13.74 4.17 -0.64
CA VAL A 106 -13.46 5.42 0.07
C VAL A 106 -14.53 6.42 -0.30
N THR A 107 -15.19 6.97 0.71
CA THR A 107 -16.30 7.92 0.52
C THR A 107 -15.94 9.31 1.01
N GLY A 108 -16.46 10.31 0.31
CA GLY A 108 -16.44 11.70 0.74
C GLY A 108 -17.58 12.03 1.71
N ASP A 109 -17.72 13.32 2.03
CA ASP A 109 -18.66 13.83 3.04
C ASP A 109 -20.13 13.58 2.67
N GLN A 110 -20.46 13.55 1.38
CA GLN A 110 -21.82 13.30 0.87
C GLN A 110 -22.05 11.81 0.55
N LYS A 111 -21.17 10.95 1.04
CA LYS A 111 -21.15 9.50 0.77
C LYS A 111 -20.95 9.13 -0.71
N GLU A 112 -20.47 10.05 -1.51
CA GLU A 112 -20.03 9.79 -2.88
C GLU A 112 -18.79 8.92 -2.90
N LEU A 113 -18.63 8.09 -3.92
CA LEU A 113 -17.42 7.30 -4.13
C LEU A 113 -16.27 8.22 -4.54
N VAL A 114 -15.23 8.28 -3.74
CA VAL A 114 -14.02 9.07 -3.99
C VAL A 114 -12.86 8.21 -4.48
N GLY A 115 -12.79 6.97 -4.02
CA GLY A 115 -11.67 6.09 -4.33
C GLY A 115 -11.84 4.67 -3.82
N LEU A 116 -10.76 3.91 -3.98
CA LEU A 116 -10.60 2.56 -3.45
C LEU A 116 -9.28 2.49 -2.69
N VAL A 117 -9.25 1.82 -1.55
CA VAL A 117 -8.02 1.51 -0.82
C VAL A 117 -7.90 0.01 -0.62
N SER A 118 -6.73 -0.54 -0.90
CA SER A 118 -6.41 -1.94 -0.71
C SER A 118 -5.48 -2.15 0.49
N LEU A 119 -5.37 -3.40 0.96
CA LEU A 119 -4.38 -3.77 1.97
C LEU A 119 -2.94 -3.50 1.48
N ASP A 120 -2.69 -3.66 0.19
CA ASP A 120 -1.38 -3.39 -0.41
C ASP A 120 -1.03 -1.91 -0.32
N ASP A 121 -1.98 -1.00 -0.56
CA ASP A 121 -1.80 0.45 -0.40
C ASP A 121 -1.44 0.82 1.05
N LEU A 122 -2.09 0.17 2.03
CA LEU A 122 -1.79 0.37 3.45
C LEU A 122 -0.37 -0.08 3.80
N LEU A 123 0.06 -1.23 3.27
CA LEU A 123 1.41 -1.77 3.47
C LEU A 123 2.47 -0.86 2.84
N GLU A 124 2.24 -0.35 1.65
CA GLU A 124 3.14 0.58 0.96
C GLU A 124 3.29 1.90 1.73
N ALA A 125 2.18 2.44 2.21
CA ALA A 125 2.17 3.64 3.05
C ALA A 125 3.01 3.45 4.33
N TRP A 126 2.86 2.33 5.02
CA TRP A 126 3.64 1.99 6.21
C TRP A 126 5.12 1.78 5.90
N ALA A 127 5.44 1.07 4.82
CA ALA A 127 6.83 0.87 4.40
C ALA A 127 7.53 2.22 4.12
N THR A 128 6.82 3.16 3.54
CA THR A 128 7.30 4.52 3.28
C THR A 128 7.60 5.26 4.59
N ASP A 129 6.70 5.21 5.57
CA ASP A 129 6.90 5.88 6.87
C ASP A 129 8.04 5.23 7.66
N MET A 130 8.15 3.90 7.65
CA MET A 130 9.27 3.18 8.26
C MET A 130 10.62 3.56 7.63
N SER A 131 10.66 3.73 6.32
CA SER A 131 11.85 4.20 5.61
C SER A 131 12.26 5.61 6.03
N ARG A 132 11.29 6.52 6.19
CA ARG A 132 11.52 7.89 6.69
C ARG A 132 12.09 7.89 8.12
N LEU A 133 11.52 7.05 9.01
CA LEU A 133 12.04 6.89 10.37
C LEU A 133 13.47 6.37 10.38
N ALA A 134 13.77 5.33 9.59
CA ALA A 134 15.13 4.79 9.47
C ALA A 134 16.14 5.84 8.96
N GLN A 135 15.74 6.68 8.01
CA GLN A 135 16.58 7.79 7.52
C GLN A 135 16.80 8.85 8.61
N SER A 136 15.77 9.18 9.38
CA SER A 136 15.88 10.14 10.50
C SER A 136 16.87 9.66 11.56
N LEU A 137 16.82 8.37 11.93
CA LEU A 137 17.77 7.74 12.85
C LEU A 137 19.21 7.79 12.30
N LYS A 138 19.40 7.47 11.02
CA LYS A 138 20.73 7.55 10.38
C LYS A 138 21.29 8.98 10.42
N LYS A 139 20.45 10.00 10.14
CA LYS A 139 20.85 11.41 10.20
C LYS A 139 21.18 11.85 11.62
N ALA A 140 20.42 11.42 12.64
CA ALA A 140 20.70 11.71 14.05
C ALA A 140 22.04 11.13 14.47
N ARG A 141 22.29 9.83 14.23
CA ARG A 141 23.58 9.16 14.51
C ARG A 141 24.77 9.85 13.82
N ALA A 142 24.62 10.23 12.55
CA ALA A 142 25.67 10.92 11.83
C ALA A 142 26.02 12.29 12.45
N ARG A 143 25.02 13.01 13.00
CA ARG A 143 25.25 14.27 13.74
C ARG A 143 25.98 14.03 15.05
N GLU A 144 25.59 13.01 15.82
CA GLU A 144 26.24 12.61 17.07
C GLU A 144 27.71 12.25 16.84
N ILE A 145 28.01 11.42 15.85
CA ILE A 145 29.37 11.04 15.47
C ILE A 145 30.18 12.28 15.10
N ARG A 146 29.63 13.19 14.28
CA ARG A 146 30.32 14.42 13.88
C ARG A 146 30.57 15.35 15.07
N ALA A 147 29.64 15.44 16.01
CA ALA A 147 29.80 16.22 17.25
C ALA A 147 30.86 15.60 18.17
N SER A 148 30.93 14.27 18.24
CA SER A 148 31.95 13.52 19.03
C SER A 148 33.34 13.59 18.42
N LEU A 149 33.47 13.83 17.11
CA LEU A 149 34.73 13.99 16.38
C LEU A 149 35.25 15.44 16.40
N SER A 150 34.61 16.36 17.11
CA SER A 150 35.24 17.65 17.39
C SER A 150 36.58 17.40 18.10
N PRO A 151 37.72 17.90 17.56
CA PRO A 151 39.01 17.58 18.13
C PRO A 151 39.04 18.00 19.62
N LEU A 152 39.14 16.99 20.49
CA LEU A 152 39.48 17.23 21.89
C LEU A 152 40.90 17.76 21.86
N THR A 153 41.05 19.05 21.96
CA THR A 153 42.35 19.69 22.16
C THR A 153 42.83 19.32 23.53
N TYR A 154 43.72 18.34 23.63
CA TYR A 154 44.47 18.06 24.88
C TYR A 154 45.42 19.23 25.14
N ALA A 155 44.95 20.22 25.89
CA ALA A 155 45.83 21.26 26.40
C ALA A 155 46.70 20.65 27.50
N GLY A 156 47.95 20.35 27.17
CA GLY A 156 49.02 20.16 28.14
C GLY A 156 49.47 18.75 28.55
N VAL A 157 48.96 17.67 27.91
CA VAL A 157 49.52 16.33 28.15
C VAL A 157 50.14 15.82 26.86
N PRO A 158 51.46 15.50 26.83
CA PRO A 158 52.08 14.90 25.63
C PRO A 158 51.45 13.52 25.35
N LEU A 159 50.87 13.38 24.17
CA LEU A 159 50.37 12.07 23.68
C LEU A 159 51.61 11.21 23.39
N THR A 160 51.83 10.20 24.21
CA THR A 160 52.81 9.15 23.90
C THR A 160 52.16 8.16 22.97
N LEU A 161 52.52 8.20 21.69
CA LEU A 161 52.11 7.15 20.73
C LEU A 161 52.81 5.82 21.11
N PRO A 162 52.12 4.69 21.07
CA PRO A 162 52.75 3.41 21.27
C PRO A 162 53.90 3.28 20.27
N ASN A 163 55.07 2.81 20.74
CA ASN A 163 56.21 2.56 19.92
C ASN A 163 55.80 1.60 18.78
N GLU A 164 56.11 1.96 17.53
CA GLU A 164 55.74 1.16 16.33
C GLU A 164 56.17 -0.31 16.42
N ALA A 165 57.23 -0.60 17.25
CA ALA A 165 57.68 -1.97 17.51
C ALA A 165 56.66 -2.86 18.27
N LEU A 166 55.57 -2.30 18.80
CA LEU A 166 54.55 -3.02 19.55
C LEU A 166 53.20 -3.14 18.80
N LEU A 167 53.14 -2.68 17.55
CA LEU A 167 51.94 -2.84 16.74
C LEU A 167 51.74 -4.30 16.33
N PRO A 168 50.57 -4.89 16.52
CA PRO A 168 50.27 -6.24 16.07
C PRO A 168 50.54 -6.39 14.56
N SER A 169 51.15 -7.51 14.13
CA SER A 169 51.61 -7.80 12.78
C SER A 169 50.52 -7.65 11.66
N TRP A 170 49.24 -7.61 12.03
CA TRP A 170 48.14 -7.42 11.07
C TRP A 170 47.95 -5.96 10.62
N GLN A 171 48.48 -4.99 11.37
CA GLN A 171 48.42 -3.56 10.98
C GLN A 171 49.50 -3.20 9.92
N ALA A 172 50.57 -3.93 9.89
CA ALA A 172 51.64 -3.75 8.87
C ALA A 172 51.19 -4.14 7.45
N SER A 173 50.20 -5.03 7.34
CA SER A 173 49.67 -5.51 6.07
C SER A 173 48.70 -4.55 5.36
N LEU A 174 48.17 -3.54 6.06
CA LEU A 174 47.23 -2.56 5.51
C LEU A 174 47.89 -1.33 4.87
N GLN A 175 49.21 -1.14 5.08
CA GLN A 175 49.95 -0.02 4.50
C GLN A 175 50.72 -0.39 3.21
N ALA A 176 50.63 -1.67 2.79
CA ALA A 176 51.34 -2.18 1.62
C ALA A 176 50.40 -2.56 0.44
N ALA A 177 49.09 -2.10 0.47
CA ALA A 177 48.12 -2.35 -0.61
C ALA A 177 47.65 -1.05 -1.23
#